data_71f2e5482d5cdf0e583cce9b0955238d
#
_entry.id   71f2e5482d5cdf0e583cce9b0955238d
#
_cell.length_a   1.000
_cell.length_b   1.000
_cell.length_c   1.000
_cell.angle_alpha   90.00
_cell.angle_beta   90.00
_cell.angle_gamma   90.00
#
_symmetry.space_group_name_H-M   'P 1'
#
loop_
_entity.id
_entity.type
_entity.pdbx_description
1 polymer ?
#
loop_
_entity_poly.entity_id
_entity_poly.type
_entity_poly.pdbx_seq_one_letter_code
_entity_poly.pdbx_strand_id
1 'polypeptide(L)'
;MEISIRESCIRCGRCVKVCPSQIFEQEGAGAPVTLCNPGSCIVCGHCVAACPTGSVAHEAFPPERVHAADYAALPTPEQVELLMAVRRSNRALKKTPVPQEMLDRIVAAADRAPTASNARQLGYTLVTDPEKLRGIT
;
A
#
# COMPACT_ATOMS: atom_id res chain seq x y z
N MET A 1 11.58 11.00 11.99
CA MET A 1 11.19 9.63 11.56
C MET A 1 12.37 8.71 11.85
N GLU A 2 12.16 7.70 12.69
CA GLU A 2 13.20 6.77 13.11
C GLU A 2 13.17 5.50 12.25
N ILE A 3 14.34 5.11 11.74
CA ILE A 3 14.55 3.88 10.97
C ILE A 3 15.84 3.23 11.50
N SER A 4 15.81 1.92 11.73
CA SER A 4 17.00 1.20 12.18
C SER A 4 17.04 -0.24 11.65
N ILE A 5 18.22 -0.84 11.69
CA ILE A 5 18.45 -2.24 11.36
C ILE A 5 18.74 -3.00 12.64
N ARG A 6 17.91 -3.99 12.96
CA ARG A 6 18.06 -4.82 14.17
C ARG A 6 19.18 -5.85 14.00
N GLU A 7 19.70 -6.34 15.12
CA GLU A 7 20.76 -7.37 15.16
C GLU A 7 20.36 -8.68 14.44
N SER A 8 19.06 -8.98 14.37
CA SER A 8 18.53 -10.12 13.63
C SER A 8 18.73 -10.05 12.10
N CYS A 9 19.38 -9.00 11.59
CA CYS A 9 19.61 -8.80 10.17
C CYS A 9 20.56 -9.87 9.59
N ILE A 10 20.06 -10.64 8.62
CA ILE A 10 20.85 -11.66 7.90
C ILE A 10 21.65 -11.09 6.72
N ARG A 11 21.74 -9.78 6.57
CA ARG A 11 22.56 -9.08 5.57
C ARG A 11 22.27 -9.48 4.12
N CYS A 12 21.00 -9.81 3.81
CA CYS A 12 20.58 -10.28 2.48
C CYS A 12 20.48 -9.17 1.42
N GLY A 13 20.57 -7.90 1.79
CA GLY A 13 20.53 -6.73 0.90
C GLY A 13 19.17 -6.44 0.24
N ARG A 14 18.08 -7.14 0.60
CA ARG A 14 16.76 -6.90 -0.01
C ARG A 14 16.26 -5.46 0.19
N CYS A 15 16.42 -4.91 1.40
CA CYS A 15 16.02 -3.53 1.70
C CYS A 15 16.78 -2.49 0.85
N VAL A 16 18.06 -2.76 0.54
CA VAL A 16 18.85 -1.92 -0.38
C VAL A 16 18.27 -1.95 -1.79
N LYS A 17 17.97 -3.16 -2.29
CA LYS A 17 17.45 -3.36 -3.68
C LYS A 17 16.06 -2.78 -3.92
N VAL A 18 15.17 -2.83 -2.90
CA VAL A 18 13.77 -2.40 -3.08
C VAL A 18 13.52 -0.94 -2.73
N CYS A 19 14.51 -0.23 -2.18
CA CYS A 19 14.32 1.16 -1.75
C CYS A 19 14.41 2.13 -2.92
N PRO A 20 13.32 2.78 -3.35
CA PRO A 20 13.34 3.73 -4.45
C PRO A 20 14.13 5.01 -4.12
N SER A 21 14.25 5.34 -2.83
CA SER A 21 14.98 6.52 -2.35
C SER A 21 16.42 6.21 -1.92
N GLN A 22 16.87 4.95 -2.07
CA GLN A 22 18.25 4.52 -1.79
C GLN A 22 18.76 4.96 -0.40
N ILE A 23 17.91 4.80 0.63
CA ILE A 23 18.27 5.18 2.01
C ILE A 23 19.13 4.16 2.73
N PHE A 24 19.39 3.00 2.12
CA PHE A 24 20.24 1.93 2.62
C PHE A 24 21.43 1.69 1.69
N GLU A 25 22.56 1.32 2.26
CA GLU A 25 23.74 0.91 1.52
C GLU A 25 24.30 -0.41 2.07
N GLN A 26 25.06 -1.09 1.25
CA GLN A 26 25.77 -2.33 1.59
C GLN A 26 26.99 -2.44 0.66
N GLU A 27 28.21 -2.50 1.22
CA GLU A 27 29.46 -2.53 0.44
C GLU A 27 29.60 -3.77 -0.45
N GLY A 28 28.95 -4.87 -0.08
CA GLY A 28 29.00 -6.12 -0.85
C GLY A 28 28.07 -7.18 -0.28
N ALA A 29 27.94 -8.29 -0.96
CA ALA A 29 27.09 -9.39 -0.53
C ALA A 29 27.51 -9.89 0.87
N GLY A 30 26.56 -9.90 1.83
CA GLY A 30 26.82 -10.32 3.21
C GLY A 30 27.46 -9.26 4.11
N ALA A 31 27.86 -8.11 3.60
CA ALA A 31 28.32 -6.98 4.41
C ALA A 31 27.15 -6.41 5.25
N PRO A 32 27.42 -5.70 6.35
CA PRO A 32 26.38 -4.99 7.09
C PRO A 32 25.59 -4.04 6.20
N VAL A 33 24.28 -3.97 6.44
CA VAL A 33 23.42 -2.95 5.82
C VAL A 33 23.39 -1.74 6.73
N THR A 34 23.65 -0.57 6.20
CA THR A 34 23.66 0.70 6.93
C THR A 34 22.68 1.70 6.33
N LEU A 35 22.36 2.74 7.08
CA LEU A 35 21.53 3.86 6.62
C LEU A 35 22.45 4.97 6.13
N CYS A 36 22.33 5.34 4.85
CA CYS A 36 23.14 6.43 4.25
C CYS A 36 22.35 7.73 4.09
N ASN A 37 21.05 7.67 3.82
CA ASN A 37 20.23 8.86 3.57
C ASN A 37 18.78 8.73 4.11
N PRO A 38 18.57 8.52 5.41
CA PRO A 38 17.24 8.29 5.97
C PRO A 38 16.26 9.46 5.78
N GLY A 39 16.76 10.69 5.62
CA GLY A 39 15.94 11.88 5.37
C GLY A 39 15.18 11.86 4.04
N SER A 40 15.63 11.08 3.06
CA SER A 40 14.97 10.91 1.75
C SER A 40 13.87 9.83 1.75
N CYS A 41 13.54 9.25 2.89
CA CYS A 41 12.52 8.21 2.97
C CYS A 41 11.12 8.75 2.62
N ILE A 42 10.48 8.13 1.62
CA ILE A 42 9.11 8.43 1.19
C ILE A 42 8.03 7.61 1.92
N VAL A 43 8.37 6.93 2.97
CA VAL A 43 7.44 6.14 3.82
C VAL A 43 6.64 5.10 3.01
N CYS A 44 7.26 4.45 2.01
CA CYS A 44 6.56 3.48 1.15
C CYS A 44 6.45 2.06 1.74
N GLY A 45 7.22 1.72 2.77
CA GLY A 45 7.18 0.43 3.47
C GLY A 45 7.85 -0.76 2.74
N HIS A 46 8.37 -0.59 1.51
CA HIS A 46 8.97 -1.70 0.74
C HIS A 46 10.09 -2.43 1.51
N CYS A 47 10.96 -1.68 2.21
CA CYS A 47 12.06 -2.27 2.97
C CYS A 47 11.57 -3.14 4.14
N VAL A 48 10.48 -2.74 4.80
CA VAL A 48 9.85 -3.51 5.88
C VAL A 48 9.19 -4.76 5.31
N ALA A 49 8.40 -4.63 4.24
CA ALA A 49 7.70 -5.74 3.59
C ALA A 49 8.64 -6.77 2.98
N ALA A 50 9.79 -6.36 2.42
CA ALA A 50 10.77 -7.25 1.80
C ALA A 50 11.71 -7.94 2.78
N CYS A 51 11.73 -7.53 4.06
CA CYS A 51 12.66 -8.07 5.06
C CYS A 51 12.18 -9.42 5.60
N PRO A 52 12.88 -10.54 5.31
CA PRO A 52 12.42 -11.87 5.70
C PRO A 52 12.49 -12.13 7.20
N THR A 53 13.29 -11.35 7.93
CA THR A 53 13.51 -11.48 9.37
C THR A 53 12.86 -10.36 10.19
N GLY A 54 12.15 -9.42 9.54
CA GLY A 54 11.58 -8.26 10.20
C GLY A 54 12.62 -7.34 10.84
N SER A 55 13.89 -7.39 10.36
CA SER A 55 14.99 -6.64 10.97
C SER A 55 15.00 -5.15 10.63
N VAL A 56 14.21 -4.70 9.64
CA VAL A 56 14.04 -3.27 9.36
C VAL A 56 12.96 -2.73 10.32
N ALA A 57 13.38 -1.97 11.32
CA ALA A 57 12.48 -1.22 12.19
C ALA A 57 12.22 0.15 11.57
N HIS A 58 10.95 0.55 11.51
CA HIS A 58 10.53 1.80 10.91
C HIS A 58 9.34 2.37 11.69
N GLU A 59 9.45 3.60 12.20
CA GLU A 59 8.45 4.26 13.04
C GLU A 59 7.04 4.24 12.44
N ALA A 60 6.90 4.49 11.13
CA ALA A 60 5.61 4.50 10.46
C ALA A 60 5.01 3.09 10.24
N PHE A 61 5.78 2.03 10.43
CA PHE A 61 5.38 0.63 10.23
C PHE A 61 5.72 -0.21 11.46
N PRO A 62 5.11 0.06 12.62
CA PRO A 62 5.32 -0.74 13.80
C PRO A 62 4.77 -2.16 13.58
N PRO A 63 5.31 -3.19 14.26
CA PRO A 63 5.01 -4.61 14.00
C PRO A 63 3.51 -4.94 13.99
N GLU A 64 2.71 -4.31 14.84
CA GLU A 64 1.26 -4.49 14.94
C GLU A 64 0.48 -3.98 13.71
N ARG A 65 1.09 -3.17 12.87
CA ARG A 65 0.53 -2.65 11.61
C ARG A 65 1.05 -3.39 10.38
N VAL A 66 1.99 -4.31 10.56
CA VAL A 66 2.60 -5.08 9.47
C VAL A 66 1.99 -6.48 9.46
N HIS A 67 1.17 -6.76 8.47
CA HIS A 67 0.51 -8.05 8.30
C HIS A 67 1.07 -8.77 7.08
N ALA A 68 1.32 -10.08 7.21
CA ALA A 68 1.66 -10.92 6.08
C ALA A 68 0.45 -10.99 5.13
N ALA A 69 0.70 -10.85 3.83
CA ALA A 69 -0.32 -11.07 2.84
C ALA A 69 -0.63 -12.57 2.73
N ASP A 70 -1.91 -12.93 2.77
CA ASP A 70 -2.34 -14.29 2.43
C ASP A 70 -2.41 -14.42 0.90
N TYR A 71 -1.35 -14.90 0.31
CA TYR A 71 -1.28 -15.09 -1.14
C TYR A 71 -2.22 -16.18 -1.64
N ALA A 72 -2.65 -17.11 -0.79
CA ALA A 72 -3.62 -18.13 -1.15
C ALA A 72 -5.05 -17.56 -1.28
N ALA A 73 -5.32 -16.44 -0.62
CA ALA A 73 -6.60 -15.74 -0.73
C ALA A 73 -6.69 -14.78 -1.95
N LEU A 74 -5.61 -14.64 -2.73
CA LEU A 74 -5.67 -13.85 -3.96
C LEU A 74 -6.54 -14.53 -5.01
N PRO A 75 -7.28 -13.76 -5.83
CA PRO A 75 -8.04 -14.32 -6.94
C PRO A 75 -7.10 -14.95 -7.97
N THR A 76 -7.55 -16.04 -8.62
CA THR A 76 -6.82 -16.61 -9.75
C THR A 76 -6.85 -15.66 -10.96
N PRO A 77 -5.91 -15.80 -11.92
CA PRO A 77 -5.95 -15.04 -13.17
C PRO A 77 -7.30 -15.13 -13.87
N GLU A 78 -7.90 -16.32 -13.93
CA GLU A 78 -9.19 -16.56 -14.59
C GLU A 78 -10.34 -15.84 -13.87
N GLN A 79 -10.30 -15.75 -12.54
CA GLN A 79 -11.29 -14.99 -11.76
C GLN A 79 -11.18 -13.49 -12.04
N VAL A 80 -9.96 -12.96 -12.17
CA VAL A 80 -9.73 -11.55 -12.53
C VAL A 80 -10.20 -11.28 -13.95
N GLU A 81 -9.85 -12.14 -14.90
CA GLU A 81 -10.29 -12.04 -16.30
C GLU A 81 -11.82 -12.09 -16.43
N LEU A 82 -12.49 -12.99 -15.70
CA LEU A 82 -13.94 -13.07 -15.65
C LEU A 82 -14.56 -11.76 -15.12
N LEU A 83 -14.02 -11.20 -14.04
CA LEU A 83 -14.47 -9.93 -13.49
C LEU A 83 -14.37 -8.80 -14.53
N MET A 84 -13.27 -8.74 -15.27
CA MET A 84 -13.07 -7.77 -16.36
C MET A 84 -14.07 -8.00 -17.51
N ALA A 85 -14.29 -9.25 -17.91
CA ALA A 85 -15.14 -9.63 -19.04
C ALA A 85 -16.64 -9.35 -18.77
N VAL A 86 -17.11 -9.58 -17.52
CA VAL A 86 -18.54 -9.39 -17.17
C VAL A 86 -18.89 -7.94 -16.84
N ARG A 87 -17.90 -7.08 -16.58
CA ARG A 87 -18.16 -5.68 -16.26
C ARG A 87 -18.87 -4.96 -17.41
N ARG A 88 -19.94 -4.24 -17.09
CA ARG A 88 -20.69 -3.41 -18.04
C ARG A 88 -20.96 -2.04 -17.41
N SER A 89 -21.19 -1.04 -18.26
CA SER A 89 -21.73 0.25 -17.84
C SER A 89 -23.20 0.08 -17.47
N ASN A 90 -23.46 -0.19 -16.20
CA ASN A 90 -24.83 -0.33 -15.70
C ASN A 90 -25.47 1.05 -15.51
N ARG A 91 -26.61 1.27 -16.15
CA ARG A 91 -27.40 2.52 -16.03
C ARG A 91 -28.74 2.30 -15.35
N ALA A 92 -29.11 1.05 -15.06
CA ALA A 92 -30.32 0.68 -14.32
C ALA A 92 -29.99 0.53 -12.82
N LEU A 93 -29.69 1.65 -12.17
CA LEU A 93 -29.30 1.66 -10.77
C LEU A 93 -30.55 1.58 -9.87
N LYS A 94 -30.41 0.88 -8.75
CA LYS A 94 -31.43 0.85 -7.69
C LYS A 94 -31.50 2.21 -6.99
N LYS A 95 -32.70 2.61 -6.53
CA LYS A 95 -32.89 3.83 -5.72
C LYS A 95 -32.57 3.62 -4.23
N THR A 96 -32.21 2.40 -3.84
CA THR A 96 -31.84 2.07 -2.46
C THR A 96 -30.53 2.76 -2.08
N PRO A 97 -30.49 3.49 -0.96
CA PRO A 97 -29.23 4.08 -0.49
C PRO A 97 -28.15 3.02 -0.27
N VAL A 98 -26.90 3.38 -0.57
CA VAL A 98 -25.73 2.52 -0.28
C VAL A 98 -25.43 2.62 1.21
N PRO A 99 -25.30 1.49 1.95
CA PRO A 99 -24.93 1.51 3.36
C PRO A 99 -23.58 2.21 3.58
N GLN A 100 -23.46 2.96 4.68
CA GLN A 100 -22.24 3.71 5.00
C GLN A 100 -20.99 2.80 5.05
N GLU A 101 -21.12 1.61 5.66
CA GLU A 101 -20.04 0.63 5.72
C GLU A 101 -19.47 0.27 4.33
N MET A 102 -20.35 0.14 3.33
CA MET A 102 -19.93 -0.17 1.95
C MET A 102 -19.21 1.03 1.33
N LEU A 103 -19.66 2.25 1.58
CA LEU A 103 -18.99 3.47 1.14
C LEU A 103 -17.61 3.58 1.76
N ASP A 104 -17.48 3.34 3.06
CA ASP A 104 -16.21 3.36 3.78
C ASP A 104 -15.21 2.33 3.22
N ARG A 105 -15.70 1.13 2.88
CA ARG A 105 -14.88 0.09 2.24
C ARG A 105 -14.38 0.51 0.85
N ILE A 106 -15.21 1.20 0.07
CA ILE A 106 -14.81 1.71 -1.26
C ILE A 106 -13.73 2.77 -1.11
N VAL A 107 -13.90 3.71 -0.18
CA VAL A 107 -12.88 4.74 0.10
C VAL A 107 -11.58 4.10 0.58
N ALA A 108 -11.65 3.16 1.52
CA ALA A 108 -10.48 2.45 2.03
C ALA A 108 -9.76 1.65 0.93
N ALA A 109 -10.48 1.10 -0.04
CA ALA A 109 -9.87 0.42 -1.19
C ALA A 109 -9.18 1.43 -2.13
N ALA A 110 -9.83 2.56 -2.40
CA ALA A 110 -9.26 3.63 -3.24
C ALA A 110 -7.99 4.25 -2.62
N ASP A 111 -7.96 4.42 -1.30
CA ASP A 111 -6.80 4.96 -0.56
C ASP A 111 -5.55 4.05 -0.62
N ARG A 112 -5.71 2.79 -1.02
CA ARG A 112 -4.59 1.87 -1.24
C ARG A 112 -3.90 2.06 -2.59
N ALA A 113 -4.44 2.88 -3.48
CA ALA A 113 -3.83 3.12 -4.79
C ALA A 113 -2.43 3.73 -4.65
N PRO A 114 -1.46 3.29 -5.46
CA PRO A 114 -0.14 3.90 -5.50
C PRO A 114 -0.22 5.38 -5.88
N THR A 115 0.59 6.20 -5.23
CA THR A 115 0.72 7.63 -5.54
C THR A 115 2.16 7.99 -5.85
N ALA A 116 2.39 9.08 -6.59
CA ALA A 116 3.74 9.55 -6.91
C ALA A 116 4.53 9.80 -5.61
N SER A 117 5.72 9.22 -5.50
CA SER A 117 6.58 9.29 -4.32
C SER A 117 5.88 8.91 -3.00
N ASN A 118 4.81 8.11 -3.07
CA ASN A 118 3.95 7.74 -1.94
C ASN A 118 3.39 8.97 -1.18
N ALA A 119 3.15 10.07 -1.89
CA ALA A 119 2.75 11.34 -1.28
C ALA A 119 1.38 11.29 -0.59
N ARG A 120 0.48 10.37 -1.03
CA ARG A 120 -0.86 10.14 -0.44
C ARG A 120 -1.68 11.43 -0.25
N GLN A 121 -1.52 12.39 -1.15
CA GLN A 121 -2.21 13.68 -1.13
C GLN A 121 -3.57 13.58 -1.85
N LEU A 122 -4.38 12.61 -1.45
CA LEU A 122 -5.70 12.38 -2.01
C LEU A 122 -6.77 12.73 -0.99
N GLY A 123 -7.78 13.47 -1.44
CA GLY A 123 -9.03 13.70 -0.70
C GLY A 123 -10.19 13.00 -1.39
N TYR A 124 -11.12 12.49 -0.63
CA TYR A 124 -12.32 11.82 -1.13
C TYR A 124 -13.56 12.57 -0.68
N THR A 125 -14.44 12.92 -1.63
CA THR A 125 -15.73 13.50 -1.33
C THR A 125 -16.83 12.51 -1.74
N LEU A 126 -17.63 12.07 -0.77
CA LEU A 126 -18.79 11.21 -1.01
C LEU A 126 -20.05 12.07 -1.13
N VAL A 127 -20.68 12.02 -2.30
CA VAL A 127 -21.94 12.69 -2.55
C VAL A 127 -23.04 11.64 -2.67
N THR A 128 -23.89 11.54 -1.64
CA THR A 128 -25.00 10.56 -1.57
C THR A 128 -26.37 11.21 -1.70
N ASP A 129 -26.45 12.53 -1.61
CA ASP A 129 -27.68 13.30 -1.77
C ASP A 129 -28.10 13.34 -3.25
N PRO A 130 -29.32 12.84 -3.62
CA PRO A 130 -29.76 12.80 -5.00
C PRO A 130 -29.91 14.20 -5.64
N GLU A 131 -30.23 15.23 -4.86
CA GLU A 131 -30.37 16.61 -5.38
C GLU A 131 -28.98 17.15 -5.78
N LYS A 132 -27.98 16.94 -4.91
CA LYS A 132 -26.60 17.34 -5.20
C LYS A 132 -26.03 16.59 -6.40
N LEU A 133 -26.33 15.28 -6.51
CA LEU A 133 -25.88 14.46 -7.65
C LEU A 133 -26.41 15.00 -8.97
N ARG A 134 -27.67 15.46 -9.01
CA ARG A 134 -28.25 16.09 -10.21
C ARG A 134 -27.58 17.41 -10.60
N GLY A 135 -26.97 18.10 -9.65
CA GLY A 135 -26.26 19.36 -9.91
C GLY A 135 -24.81 19.19 -10.39
N ILE A 136 -24.29 17.95 -10.36
CA ILE A 136 -22.92 17.62 -10.78
C ILE A 136 -22.88 17.13 -12.25
N THR A 137 -24.01 16.65 -12.77
CA THR A 137 -24.18 16.20 -14.15
C THR A 137 -24.71 17.33 -15.01
#